data_725b1e38c0bab3f72eb3cc6886076940
#
_entry.id   725b1e38c0bab3f72eb3cc6886076940
#
_cell.length_a   1.000
_cell.length_b   1.000
_cell.length_c   1.000
_cell.angle_alpha   90.00
_cell.angle_beta   90.00
_cell.angle_gamma   90.00
#
_symmetry.space_group_name_H-M   'P 1'
#
loop_
_entity.id
_entity.type
_entity.pdbx_description
1 polymer ?
#
loop_
_entity_poly.entity_id
_entity_poly.type
_entity_poly.pdbx_seq_one_letter_code
_entity_poly.pdbx_strand_id
1 'polypeptide(L)'
;AYIRDVLGELARGSNFVVINDEAHHAWRVPAESKVKGLKREEIEEATIWVSGLDRIHAARRILACYDFSATPFAPSGKKSTEEALFGWIVSDFGLNDAIESGLVKTPRVVVRDDSALARDYKPRLYHIYNDPEVKDDLNRRAEPQEPLPDLVTNAYYLLGKDWLETARLWREKGFATPPVLIGVANRTETAARIKYAFDHRKIRIDELCVPERTLHIDSKVLDMAEASEEAAAVEQEE
;
A
#
# COMPACT_ATOMS: atom_id res chain seq x y z
N ALA A 1 2.97 -22.20 -14.64
CA ALA A 1 4.29 -22.77 -14.94
C ALA A 1 5.35 -22.20 -13.99
N TYR A 2 5.60 -20.89 -13.96
CA TYR A 2 6.65 -20.23 -13.15
C TYR A 2 6.61 -20.59 -11.65
N ILE A 3 5.45 -20.47 -10.99
CA ILE A 3 5.29 -20.82 -9.56
C ILE A 3 5.63 -22.30 -9.32
N ARG A 4 5.30 -23.20 -10.26
CA ARG A 4 5.56 -24.63 -10.12
C ARG A 4 7.06 -24.94 -10.26
N ASP A 5 7.77 -24.21 -11.10
CA ASP A 5 9.20 -24.38 -11.34
C ASP A 5 10.02 -23.83 -10.18
N VAL A 6 9.71 -22.60 -9.70
CA VAL A 6 10.36 -22.00 -8.54
C VAL A 6 10.11 -22.83 -7.27
N LEU A 7 8.86 -23.22 -7.00
CA LEU A 7 8.53 -24.09 -5.88
C LEU A 7 9.13 -25.48 -6.05
N GLY A 8 9.29 -25.99 -7.28
CA GLY A 8 9.92 -27.26 -7.57
C GLY A 8 11.39 -27.31 -7.17
N GLU A 9 12.14 -26.25 -7.37
CA GLU A 9 13.53 -26.13 -6.93
C GLU A 9 13.61 -25.99 -5.40
N LEU A 10 12.81 -25.12 -4.81
CA LEU A 10 12.70 -24.96 -3.36
C LEU A 10 12.30 -26.26 -2.66
N ALA A 11 11.38 -27.03 -3.27
CA ALA A 11 10.93 -28.31 -2.72
C ALA A 11 12.02 -29.39 -2.67
N ARG A 12 13.11 -29.26 -3.41
CA ARG A 12 14.27 -30.18 -3.38
C ARG A 12 15.29 -29.77 -2.31
N GLY A 13 15.24 -28.52 -1.86
CA GLY A 13 16.14 -27.99 -0.84
C GLY A 13 15.80 -28.49 0.58
N SER A 14 16.77 -28.33 1.46
CA SER A 14 16.59 -28.52 2.92
C SER A 14 17.46 -27.53 3.65
N ASN A 15 17.18 -27.34 4.95
CA ASN A 15 17.92 -26.40 5.78
C ASN A 15 17.82 -24.95 5.29
N PHE A 16 16.60 -24.46 5.14
CA PHE A 16 16.33 -23.10 4.67
C PHE A 16 16.69 -22.03 5.70
N VAL A 17 17.13 -20.90 5.19
CA VAL A 17 17.09 -19.61 5.89
C VAL A 17 15.91 -18.86 5.33
N VAL A 18 15.05 -18.38 6.20
CA VAL A 18 13.87 -17.59 5.83
C VAL A 18 14.12 -16.13 6.18
N ILE A 19 13.78 -15.25 5.27
CA ILE A 19 13.78 -13.82 5.48
C ILE A 19 12.33 -13.37 5.30
N ASN A 20 11.73 -12.85 6.36
CA ASN A 20 10.39 -12.28 6.34
C ASN A 20 10.51 -10.77 6.25
N ASP A 21 9.99 -10.19 5.18
CA ASP A 21 9.73 -8.76 5.09
C ASP A 21 8.34 -8.47 5.67
N GLU A 22 8.15 -7.27 6.22
CA GLU A 22 6.93 -6.88 6.94
C GLU A 22 6.51 -7.89 8.04
N ALA A 23 7.49 -8.39 8.77
CA ALA A 23 7.32 -9.50 9.73
C ALA A 23 6.38 -9.18 10.91
N HIS A 24 5.97 -7.92 11.07
CA HIS A 24 4.92 -7.55 12.03
C HIS A 24 3.57 -8.20 11.72
N HIS A 25 3.37 -8.74 10.51
CA HIS A 25 2.21 -9.59 10.17
C HIS A 25 2.38 -11.06 10.58
N ALA A 26 3.61 -11.51 10.88
CA ALA A 26 3.95 -12.91 11.17
C ALA A 26 4.13 -13.17 12.68
N TRP A 27 3.09 -13.11 13.45
CA TRP A 27 3.14 -13.33 14.90
C TRP A 27 2.27 -14.50 15.36
N ARG A 28 2.67 -15.13 16.48
CA ARG A 28 1.90 -16.24 17.05
C ARG A 28 0.77 -15.70 17.92
N VAL A 29 -0.43 -16.08 17.58
CA VAL A 29 -1.60 -15.80 18.42
C VAL A 29 -1.47 -16.63 19.71
N PRO A 30 -1.45 -16.01 20.90
CA PRO A 30 -1.44 -16.74 22.15
C PRO A 30 -2.70 -17.61 22.27
N ALA A 31 -2.53 -18.89 22.64
CA ALA A 31 -3.62 -19.89 22.68
C ALA A 31 -4.78 -19.50 23.63
N GLU A 32 -4.53 -18.63 24.60
CA GLU A 32 -5.49 -18.24 25.63
C GLU A 32 -6.18 -16.90 25.36
N SER A 33 -5.83 -16.20 24.31
CA SER A 33 -6.28 -14.82 24.10
C SER A 33 -7.46 -14.77 23.13
N LYS A 34 -8.65 -14.51 23.68
CA LYS A 34 -9.62 -13.68 22.96
C LYS A 34 -9.04 -12.28 22.91
N VAL A 35 -8.19 -12.02 21.94
CA VAL A 35 -7.52 -10.72 21.76
C VAL A 35 -8.60 -9.68 21.45
N LYS A 36 -9.01 -8.95 22.47
CA LYS A 36 -9.97 -7.87 22.31
C LYS A 36 -9.26 -6.72 21.62
N GLY A 37 -9.77 -6.31 20.48
CA GLY A 37 -9.28 -5.13 19.76
C GLY A 37 -8.59 -5.41 18.43
N LEU A 38 -8.26 -6.66 18.11
CA LEU A 38 -7.76 -7.05 16.80
C LEU A 38 -8.91 -7.41 15.87
N LYS A 39 -8.76 -7.06 14.61
CA LYS A 39 -9.67 -7.52 13.58
C LYS A 39 -9.44 -9.02 13.33
N ARG A 40 -10.52 -9.73 13.05
CA ARG A 40 -10.45 -11.16 12.75
C ARG A 40 -9.51 -11.46 11.58
N GLU A 41 -9.49 -10.58 10.60
CA GLU A 41 -8.64 -10.66 9.39
C GLU A 41 -7.14 -10.66 9.75
N GLU A 42 -6.72 -9.77 10.66
CA GLU A 42 -5.32 -9.68 11.12
C GLU A 42 -4.85 -10.95 11.85
N ILE A 43 -5.75 -11.53 12.63
CA ILE A 43 -5.49 -12.82 13.34
C ILE A 43 -5.40 -13.97 12.34
N GLU A 44 -6.29 -14.02 11.35
CA GLU A 44 -6.29 -15.04 10.31
C GLU A 44 -5.02 -14.94 9.46
N GLU A 45 -4.62 -13.75 9.05
CA GLU A 45 -3.39 -13.49 8.29
C GLU A 45 -2.13 -13.95 9.04
N ALA A 46 -1.95 -13.50 10.28
CA ALA A 46 -0.84 -13.90 11.12
C ALA A 46 -0.79 -15.42 11.33
N THR A 47 -1.95 -16.05 11.52
CA THR A 47 -2.06 -17.51 11.70
C THR A 47 -1.66 -18.26 10.43
N ILE A 48 -2.06 -17.79 9.25
CA ILE A 48 -1.71 -18.40 7.97
C ILE A 48 -0.20 -18.32 7.74
N TRP A 49 0.39 -17.16 7.96
CA TRP A 49 1.82 -16.93 7.77
C TRP A 49 2.65 -17.86 8.64
N VAL A 50 2.43 -17.84 9.96
CA VAL A 50 3.18 -18.67 10.91
C VAL A 50 2.93 -20.16 10.67
N SER A 51 1.70 -20.57 10.33
CA SER A 51 1.41 -21.96 9.98
C SER A 51 2.16 -22.41 8.71
N GLY A 52 2.35 -21.51 7.75
CA GLY A 52 3.15 -21.75 6.55
C GLY A 52 4.61 -22.03 6.93
N LEU A 53 5.20 -21.19 7.77
CA LEU A 53 6.57 -21.38 8.26
C LEU A 53 6.73 -22.69 9.06
N ASP A 54 5.77 -23.03 9.91
CA ASP A 54 5.78 -24.28 10.67
C ASP A 54 5.73 -25.50 9.75
N ARG A 55 4.95 -25.48 8.67
CA ARG A 55 4.89 -26.54 7.66
C ARG A 55 6.21 -26.68 6.89
N ILE A 56 6.81 -25.57 6.50
CA ILE A 56 8.13 -25.55 5.84
C ILE A 56 9.17 -26.12 6.80
N HIS A 57 9.17 -25.70 8.06
CA HIS A 57 10.10 -26.22 9.07
C HIS A 57 9.96 -27.73 9.26
N ALA A 58 8.73 -28.21 9.40
CA ALA A 58 8.46 -29.64 9.57
C ALA A 58 8.88 -30.48 8.36
N ALA A 59 8.67 -29.97 7.16
CA ALA A 59 8.99 -30.69 5.91
C ALA A 59 10.45 -30.61 5.50
N ARG A 60 11.12 -29.48 5.72
CA ARG A 60 12.42 -29.16 5.11
C ARG A 60 13.43 -28.54 6.06
N ARG A 61 13.08 -28.28 7.31
CA ARG A 61 13.87 -27.64 8.34
C ARG A 61 14.29 -26.20 8.02
N ILE A 62 13.83 -25.27 8.80
CA ILE A 62 14.31 -23.89 8.81
C ILE A 62 15.45 -23.79 9.83
N LEU A 63 16.61 -23.33 9.40
CA LEU A 63 17.79 -23.12 10.26
C LEU A 63 17.72 -21.81 11.02
N ALA A 64 17.29 -20.75 10.33
CA ALA A 64 17.15 -19.42 10.89
C ALA A 64 15.99 -18.71 10.19
N CYS A 65 15.35 -17.81 10.93
CA CYS A 65 14.34 -16.90 10.44
C CYS A 65 14.78 -15.49 10.82
N TYR A 66 14.92 -14.62 9.82
CA TYR A 66 15.25 -13.21 10.01
C TYR A 66 14.05 -12.39 9.66
N ASP A 67 13.58 -11.62 10.61
CA ASP A 67 12.38 -10.81 10.51
C ASP A 67 12.77 -9.35 10.33
N PHE A 68 12.32 -8.73 9.24
CA PHE A 68 12.50 -7.32 8.96
C PHE A 68 11.14 -6.62 9.08
N SER A 69 11.10 -5.50 9.77
CA SER A 69 9.90 -4.70 9.91
C SER A 69 10.25 -3.26 10.26
N ALA A 70 9.53 -2.31 9.67
CA ALA A 70 9.58 -0.91 10.09
C ALA A 70 8.82 -0.67 11.40
N THR A 71 7.93 -1.60 11.78
CA THR A 71 7.09 -1.52 12.98
C THR A 71 7.16 -2.83 13.76
N PRO A 72 8.24 -3.10 14.51
CA PRO A 72 8.49 -4.38 15.18
C PRO A 72 7.61 -4.56 16.42
N PHE A 73 6.30 -4.41 16.28
CA PHE A 73 5.32 -4.51 17.35
C PHE A 73 4.34 -5.64 17.06
N ALA A 74 4.05 -6.42 18.09
CA ALA A 74 3.01 -7.44 18.06
C ALA A 74 1.86 -7.04 18.99
N PRO A 75 0.61 -7.38 18.66
CA PRO A 75 -0.52 -7.16 19.55
C PRO A 75 -0.32 -7.88 20.89
N SER A 76 -0.35 -7.12 22.00
CA SER A 76 -0.03 -7.67 23.32
C SER A 76 -1.13 -8.55 23.92
N GLY A 77 -2.30 -8.59 23.33
CA GLY A 77 -3.46 -9.35 23.83
C GLY A 77 -4.06 -8.84 25.14
N LYS A 78 -3.48 -7.80 25.75
CA LYS A 78 -4.00 -7.15 26.95
C LYS A 78 -5.02 -6.08 26.59
N LYS A 79 -5.83 -5.68 27.57
CA LYS A 79 -6.87 -4.64 27.40
C LYS A 79 -6.33 -3.24 27.04
N SER A 80 -5.04 -3.04 27.02
CA SER A 80 -4.42 -1.78 26.62
C SER A 80 -4.17 -1.80 25.10
N THR A 81 -4.31 -0.64 24.50
CA THR A 81 -3.91 -0.35 23.11
C THR A 81 -2.38 -0.37 22.94
N GLU A 82 -1.63 -0.87 23.90
CA GLU A 82 -0.19 -0.94 23.86
C GLU A 82 0.22 -2.17 23.04
N GLU A 83 0.83 -1.91 21.92
CA GLU A 83 1.55 -2.88 21.13
C GLU A 83 2.79 -3.32 21.91
N ALA A 84 3.07 -4.62 21.94
CA ALA A 84 4.28 -5.12 22.55
C ALA A 84 5.40 -5.16 21.52
N LEU A 85 6.55 -4.59 21.86
CA LEU A 85 7.74 -4.70 21.05
C LEU A 85 8.12 -6.19 20.89
N PHE A 86 8.66 -6.57 19.75
CA PHE A 86 9.20 -7.92 19.55
C PHE A 86 10.25 -8.22 20.61
N GLY A 87 10.22 -9.44 21.16
CA GLY A 87 11.02 -9.81 22.32
C GLY A 87 12.53 -9.90 22.04
N TRP A 88 12.96 -9.98 20.80
CA TRP A 88 14.36 -10.13 20.41
C TRP A 88 14.64 -9.31 19.15
N ILE A 89 15.15 -8.10 19.34
CA ILE A 89 15.61 -7.22 18.28
C ILE A 89 17.14 -7.22 18.31
N VAL A 90 17.75 -7.67 17.22
CA VAL A 90 19.21 -7.78 17.10
C VAL A 90 19.86 -6.57 16.46
N SER A 91 19.08 -5.80 15.70
CA SER A 91 19.50 -4.56 15.06
C SER A 91 18.32 -3.61 14.99
N ASP A 92 18.56 -2.36 15.34
CA ASP A 92 17.59 -1.29 15.30
C ASP A 92 18.22 -0.10 14.55
N PHE A 93 17.46 0.44 13.59
CA PHE A 93 17.81 1.63 12.84
C PHE A 93 16.55 2.47 12.65
N GLY A 94 16.34 3.39 13.58
CA GLY A 94 15.13 4.17 13.66
C GLY A 94 15.05 5.30 12.63
N LEU A 95 13.88 5.92 12.56
CA LEU A 95 13.64 7.07 11.68
C LEU A 95 14.61 8.23 11.96
N ASN A 96 14.93 8.48 13.23
CA ASN A 96 15.88 9.53 13.61
C ASN A 96 17.29 9.24 13.07
N ASP A 97 17.75 7.99 13.19
CA ASP A 97 19.04 7.57 12.65
C ASP A 97 19.07 7.73 11.11
N ALA A 98 17.98 7.39 10.46
CA ALA A 98 17.84 7.53 9.02
C ALA A 98 17.85 8.99 8.55
N ILE A 99 17.22 9.90 9.32
CA ILE A 99 17.25 11.34 9.05
C ILE A 99 18.64 11.92 9.27
N GLU A 100 19.27 11.60 10.40
CA GLU A 100 20.61 12.07 10.75
C GLU A 100 21.69 11.57 9.76
N SER A 101 21.51 10.34 9.26
CA SER A 101 22.37 9.76 8.22
C SER A 101 22.10 10.30 6.82
N GLY A 102 21.09 11.14 6.64
CA GLY A 102 20.71 11.71 5.33
C GLY A 102 20.06 10.69 4.38
N LEU A 103 19.69 9.52 4.84
CA LEU A 103 19.01 8.49 4.03
C LEU A 103 17.54 8.82 3.80
N VAL A 104 16.92 9.51 4.74
CA VAL A 104 15.51 9.93 4.68
C VAL A 104 15.41 11.44 4.85
N LYS A 105 14.56 12.07 4.05
CA LYS A 105 14.23 13.48 4.22
C LYS A 105 13.42 13.69 5.50
N THR A 106 13.65 14.82 6.16
CA THR A 106 12.84 15.20 7.32
C THR A 106 11.36 15.24 6.94
N PRO A 107 10.50 14.51 7.66
CA PRO A 107 9.06 14.54 7.42
C PRO A 107 8.52 15.96 7.55
N ARG A 108 7.64 16.35 6.65
CA ARG A 108 6.96 17.63 6.69
C ARG A 108 5.47 17.39 6.71
N VAL A 109 4.80 17.95 7.69
CA VAL A 109 3.34 17.94 7.76
C VAL A 109 2.85 19.28 7.22
N VAL A 110 2.00 19.21 6.20
CA VAL A 110 1.33 20.41 5.68
C VAL A 110 0.18 20.74 6.62
N VAL A 111 0.30 21.84 7.33
CA VAL A 111 -0.80 22.41 8.11
C VAL A 111 -1.45 23.49 7.26
N ARG A 112 -2.70 23.25 6.84
CA ARG A 112 -3.51 24.26 6.17
C ARG A 112 -4.35 24.97 7.19
N ASP A 113 -4.32 26.29 7.17
CA ASP A 113 -5.29 27.11 7.87
C ASP A 113 -6.54 27.28 7.01
N ASP A 114 -7.46 26.34 7.13
CA ASP A 114 -8.76 26.39 6.46
C ASP A 114 -9.80 27.22 7.25
N SER A 115 -9.36 27.98 8.25
CA SER A 115 -10.26 28.77 9.12
C SER A 115 -11.04 29.85 8.36
N ALA A 116 -10.52 30.32 7.23
CA ALA A 116 -11.15 31.30 6.35
C ALA A 116 -12.18 30.69 5.37
N LEU A 117 -12.22 29.36 5.23
CA LEU A 117 -13.18 28.70 4.34
C LEU A 117 -14.52 28.49 5.06
N ALA A 118 -15.63 28.68 4.35
CA ALA A 118 -16.96 28.37 4.82
C ALA A 118 -17.03 26.92 5.34
N ARG A 119 -17.83 26.66 6.38
CA ARG A 119 -17.91 25.32 7.01
C ARG A 119 -18.22 24.21 6.01
N ASP A 120 -18.96 24.52 4.96
CA ASP A 120 -19.40 23.59 3.92
C ASP A 120 -18.30 23.26 2.90
N TYR A 121 -17.23 24.06 2.85
CA TYR A 121 -16.09 23.92 1.92
C TYR A 121 -14.80 23.49 2.61
N LYS A 122 -14.81 23.20 3.91
CA LYS A 122 -13.61 22.66 4.56
C LYS A 122 -13.29 21.31 3.94
N PRO A 123 -12.21 21.19 3.17
CA PRO A 123 -11.82 19.91 2.62
C PRO A 123 -11.45 19.00 3.78
N ARG A 124 -12.39 18.16 4.16
CA ARG A 124 -12.16 17.10 5.16
C ARG A 124 -11.33 15.99 4.52
N LEU A 125 -10.19 16.36 3.91
CA LEU A 125 -9.33 15.42 3.19
C LEU A 125 -9.01 14.18 4.01
N TYR A 126 -8.79 14.35 5.33
CA TYR A 126 -8.54 13.24 6.25
C TYR A 126 -9.77 12.41 6.60
N HIS A 127 -10.97 12.89 6.31
CA HIS A 127 -12.22 12.29 6.76
C HIS A 127 -13.20 12.00 5.62
N ILE A 128 -12.81 12.18 4.36
CA ILE A 128 -13.67 11.92 3.20
C ILE A 128 -14.22 10.51 3.26
N TYR A 129 -13.39 9.53 3.59
CA TYR A 129 -13.80 8.13 3.70
C TYR A 129 -14.75 7.85 4.89
N ASN A 130 -14.86 8.76 5.84
CA ASN A 130 -15.84 8.66 6.93
C ASN A 130 -17.21 9.20 6.55
N ASP A 131 -17.34 9.89 5.43
CA ASP A 131 -18.64 10.24 4.85
C ASP A 131 -19.34 8.95 4.39
N PRO A 132 -20.58 8.67 4.87
CA PRO A 132 -21.26 7.42 4.56
C PRO A 132 -21.48 7.21 3.06
N GLU A 133 -21.86 8.27 2.32
CA GLU A 133 -22.12 8.18 0.87
C GLU A 133 -20.83 7.88 0.11
N VAL A 134 -19.72 8.52 0.49
CA VAL A 134 -18.40 8.25 -0.10
C VAL A 134 -17.96 6.84 0.22
N LYS A 135 -18.07 6.42 1.48
CA LYS A 135 -17.67 5.08 1.90
C LYS A 135 -18.42 3.98 1.17
N ASP A 136 -19.74 4.12 1.06
CA ASP A 136 -20.59 3.15 0.39
C ASP A 136 -20.29 3.10 -1.12
N ASP A 137 -20.14 4.26 -1.77
CA ASP A 137 -19.79 4.34 -3.18
C ASP A 137 -18.40 3.75 -3.49
N LEU A 138 -17.37 4.07 -2.70
CA LEU A 138 -16.02 3.57 -2.92
C LEU A 138 -15.88 2.06 -2.63
N ASN A 139 -16.81 1.46 -1.92
CA ASN A 139 -16.81 0.03 -1.60
C ASN A 139 -17.70 -0.83 -2.51
N ARG A 140 -18.52 -0.20 -3.36
CA ARG A 140 -19.35 -0.94 -4.31
C ARG A 140 -18.57 -1.40 -5.54
N ARG A 141 -19.10 -2.39 -6.24
CA ARG A 141 -18.65 -2.71 -7.60
C ARG A 141 -19.08 -1.58 -8.54
N ALA A 142 -18.17 -1.17 -9.40
CA ALA A 142 -18.42 -0.09 -10.36
C ALA A 142 -17.56 -0.25 -11.61
N GLU A 143 -18.07 0.23 -12.73
CA GLU A 143 -17.32 0.29 -13.98
C GLU A 143 -16.41 1.53 -14.00
N PRO A 144 -15.30 1.52 -14.76
CA PRO A 144 -14.35 2.63 -14.79
C PRO A 144 -14.95 3.98 -15.16
N GLN A 145 -15.97 4.01 -16.02
CA GLN A 145 -16.63 5.24 -16.48
C GLN A 145 -17.65 5.81 -15.49
N GLU A 146 -18.02 5.07 -14.46
CA GLU A 146 -18.96 5.57 -13.46
C GLU A 146 -18.35 6.71 -12.64
N PRO A 147 -19.11 7.79 -12.39
CA PRO A 147 -18.56 8.97 -11.72
C PRO A 147 -18.13 8.64 -10.28
N LEU A 148 -17.04 9.27 -9.85
CA LEU A 148 -16.64 9.30 -8.45
C LEU A 148 -17.57 10.26 -7.67
N PRO A 149 -17.73 10.08 -6.35
CA PRO A 149 -18.38 11.08 -5.50
C PRO A 149 -17.71 12.45 -5.62
N ASP A 150 -18.52 13.51 -5.56
CA ASP A 150 -18.03 14.89 -5.71
C ASP A 150 -16.95 15.25 -4.69
N LEU A 151 -17.07 14.78 -3.45
CA LEU A 151 -16.05 14.99 -2.42
C LEU A 151 -14.68 14.40 -2.83
N VAL A 152 -14.67 13.23 -3.45
CA VAL A 152 -13.46 12.58 -3.94
C VAL A 152 -12.87 13.34 -5.12
N THR A 153 -13.71 13.71 -6.09
CA THR A 153 -13.29 14.50 -7.25
C THR A 153 -12.70 15.84 -6.83
N ASN A 154 -13.35 16.53 -5.89
CA ASN A 154 -12.87 17.81 -5.35
C ASN A 154 -11.57 17.65 -4.58
N ALA A 155 -11.40 16.56 -3.82
CA ALA A 155 -10.14 16.26 -3.13
C ALA A 155 -8.98 16.11 -4.12
N TYR A 156 -9.15 15.32 -5.16
CA TYR A 156 -8.13 15.18 -6.21
C TYR A 156 -7.86 16.49 -6.94
N TYR A 157 -8.87 17.32 -7.17
CA TYR A 157 -8.67 18.64 -7.75
C TYR A 157 -7.80 19.54 -6.86
N LEU A 158 -8.06 19.58 -5.54
CA LEU A 158 -7.27 20.36 -4.58
C LEU A 158 -5.83 19.85 -4.50
N LEU A 159 -5.63 18.54 -4.39
CA LEU A 159 -4.30 17.93 -4.41
C LEU A 159 -3.57 18.20 -5.71
N GLY A 160 -4.28 18.17 -6.83
CA GLY A 160 -3.72 18.53 -8.14
C GLY A 160 -3.27 19.98 -8.25
N LYS A 161 -3.99 20.90 -7.60
CA LYS A 161 -3.54 22.31 -7.51
C LYS A 161 -2.24 22.46 -6.71
N ASP A 162 -2.12 21.74 -5.60
CA ASP A 162 -0.87 21.72 -4.82
C ASP A 162 0.28 21.10 -5.60
N TRP A 163 -0.03 20.04 -6.36
CA TRP A 163 0.94 19.42 -7.25
C TRP A 163 1.43 20.40 -8.33
N LEU A 164 0.53 21.18 -8.94
CA LEU A 164 0.90 22.20 -9.94
C LEU A 164 1.88 23.24 -9.37
N GLU A 165 1.61 23.74 -8.17
CA GLU A 165 2.49 24.68 -7.50
C GLU A 165 3.86 24.04 -7.22
N THR A 166 3.86 22.82 -6.71
CA THR A 166 5.10 22.06 -6.45
C THR A 166 5.87 21.83 -7.75
N ALA A 167 5.20 21.44 -8.83
CA ALA A 167 5.82 21.22 -10.13
C ALA A 167 6.41 22.51 -10.72
N ARG A 168 5.76 23.66 -10.49
CA ARG A 168 6.30 24.96 -10.87
C ARG A 168 7.60 25.26 -10.11
N LEU A 169 7.59 25.12 -8.79
CA LEU A 169 8.77 25.35 -7.95
C LEU A 169 9.93 24.41 -8.31
N TRP A 170 9.65 23.15 -8.68
CA TRP A 170 10.68 22.23 -9.12
C TRP A 170 11.33 22.66 -10.42
N ARG A 171 10.53 23.09 -11.39
CA ARG A 171 11.06 23.65 -12.66
C ARG A 171 11.92 24.90 -12.44
N GLU A 172 11.49 25.81 -11.57
CA GLU A 172 12.24 27.02 -11.22
C GLU A 172 13.59 26.72 -10.57
N LYS A 173 13.66 25.58 -9.84
CA LYS A 173 14.91 25.09 -9.24
C LYS A 173 15.76 24.22 -10.17
N GLY A 174 15.36 24.05 -11.42
CA GLY A 174 16.09 23.29 -12.42
C GLY A 174 15.99 21.78 -12.32
N PHE A 175 15.01 21.22 -11.58
CA PHE A 175 14.78 19.79 -11.60
C PHE A 175 14.20 19.34 -12.95
N ALA A 176 14.82 18.32 -13.55
CA ALA A 176 14.46 17.84 -14.89
C ALA A 176 13.15 17.01 -14.89
N THR A 177 12.85 16.33 -13.79
CA THR A 177 11.65 15.49 -13.64
C THR A 177 10.61 16.19 -12.77
N PRO A 178 9.32 16.13 -13.15
CA PRO A 178 8.25 16.67 -12.31
C PRO A 178 8.06 15.80 -11.05
N PRO A 179 7.44 16.35 -9.99
CA PRO A 179 7.03 15.54 -8.85
C PRO A 179 5.97 14.52 -9.27
N VAL A 180 5.90 13.38 -8.60
CA VAL A 180 4.91 12.34 -8.83
C VAL A 180 3.73 12.55 -7.88
N LEU A 181 2.50 12.47 -8.40
CA LEU A 181 1.27 12.33 -7.61
C LEU A 181 0.92 10.86 -7.50
N ILE A 182 0.87 10.33 -6.28
CA ILE A 182 0.50 8.94 -6.02
C ILE A 182 -0.87 8.92 -5.38
N GLY A 183 -1.83 8.26 -6.04
CA GLY A 183 -3.15 7.98 -5.51
C GLY A 183 -3.25 6.51 -5.10
N VAL A 184 -3.63 6.25 -3.86
CA VAL A 184 -3.87 4.89 -3.36
C VAL A 184 -5.36 4.71 -3.15
N ALA A 185 -5.94 3.71 -3.79
CA ALA A 185 -7.35 3.38 -3.67
C ALA A 185 -7.54 2.09 -2.86
N ASN A 186 -8.68 2.00 -2.17
CA ASN A 186 -9.04 0.83 -1.37
C ASN A 186 -9.48 -0.39 -2.20
N ARG A 187 -9.78 -0.19 -3.48
CA ARG A 187 -10.25 -1.22 -4.42
C ARG A 187 -9.76 -0.97 -5.84
N THR A 188 -9.64 -2.04 -6.61
CA THR A 188 -9.26 -1.99 -8.03
C THR A 188 -10.29 -1.21 -8.86
N GLU A 189 -11.60 -1.37 -8.58
CA GLU A 189 -12.66 -0.62 -9.24
C GLU A 189 -12.54 0.90 -8.98
N THR A 190 -12.21 1.28 -7.74
CA THR A 190 -12.00 2.68 -7.38
C THR A 190 -10.76 3.26 -8.07
N ALA A 191 -9.66 2.49 -8.12
CA ALA A 191 -8.45 2.89 -8.84
C ALA A 191 -8.73 3.12 -10.33
N ALA A 192 -9.48 2.22 -10.97
CA ALA A 192 -9.87 2.35 -12.37
C ALA A 192 -10.73 3.59 -12.63
N ARG A 193 -11.69 3.91 -11.75
CA ARG A 193 -12.52 5.13 -11.83
C ARG A 193 -11.69 6.41 -11.67
N ILE A 194 -10.70 6.40 -10.77
CA ILE A 194 -9.80 7.54 -10.58
C ILE A 194 -8.97 7.77 -11.85
N LYS A 195 -8.37 6.70 -12.39
CA LYS A 195 -7.64 6.79 -13.66
C LYS A 195 -8.54 7.34 -14.78
N TYR A 196 -9.73 6.77 -14.95
CA TYR A 196 -10.69 7.22 -15.94
C TYR A 196 -11.03 8.71 -15.78
N ALA A 197 -11.21 9.17 -14.52
CA ALA A 197 -11.54 10.56 -14.24
C ALA A 197 -10.42 11.53 -14.65
N PHE A 198 -9.15 11.16 -14.50
CA PHE A 198 -8.02 11.94 -15.00
C PHE A 198 -7.93 11.86 -16.53
N ASP A 199 -7.95 10.69 -17.12
CA ASP A 199 -7.80 10.48 -18.56
C ASP A 199 -8.89 11.21 -19.36
N HIS A 200 -10.11 11.32 -18.81
CA HIS A 200 -11.27 11.99 -19.45
C HIS A 200 -11.53 13.40 -18.91
N ARG A 201 -10.53 14.00 -18.24
CA ARG A 201 -10.58 15.39 -17.75
C ARG A 201 -11.78 15.70 -16.85
N LYS A 202 -12.27 14.70 -16.10
CA LYS A 202 -13.28 14.92 -15.07
C LYS A 202 -12.69 15.65 -13.86
N ILE A 203 -11.41 15.38 -13.56
CA ILE A 203 -10.58 16.13 -12.63
C ILE A 203 -9.75 17.10 -13.47
N ARG A 204 -10.11 18.40 -13.45
CA ARG A 204 -9.61 19.40 -14.40
C ARG A 204 -8.24 19.97 -14.00
N ILE A 205 -7.21 19.14 -14.07
CA ILE A 205 -5.80 19.50 -13.93
C ILE A 205 -5.09 18.99 -15.19
N ASP A 206 -4.98 19.85 -16.20
CA ASP A 206 -4.57 19.46 -17.55
C ASP A 206 -3.23 18.72 -17.58
N GLU A 207 -2.28 19.09 -16.74
CA GLU A 207 -0.95 18.48 -16.67
C GLU A 207 -0.98 17.04 -16.11
N LEU A 208 -2.00 16.72 -15.33
CA LEU A 208 -2.24 15.36 -14.80
C LEU A 208 -3.22 14.56 -15.67
N CYS A 209 -3.90 15.21 -16.64
CA CYS A 209 -4.85 14.57 -17.56
C CYS A 209 -4.15 14.11 -18.84
N VAL A 210 -3.00 13.47 -18.69
CA VAL A 210 -2.20 12.93 -19.80
C VAL A 210 -2.13 11.42 -19.62
N PRO A 211 -2.92 10.64 -20.38
CA PRO A 211 -3.02 9.18 -20.19
C PRO A 211 -1.68 8.46 -20.21
N GLU A 212 -0.76 8.90 -21.09
CA GLU A 212 0.58 8.30 -21.25
C GLU A 212 1.51 8.57 -20.05
N ARG A 213 1.12 9.47 -19.15
CA ARG A 213 1.86 9.79 -17.91
C ARG A 213 1.15 9.28 -16.66
N THR A 214 0.01 8.60 -16.83
CA THR A 214 -0.77 8.03 -15.72
C THR A 214 -0.59 6.54 -15.70
N LEU A 215 0.19 6.05 -14.74
CA LEU A 215 0.37 4.62 -14.51
C LEU A 215 -0.72 4.12 -13.56
N HIS A 216 -1.40 3.05 -13.95
CA HIS A 216 -2.36 2.33 -13.13
C HIS A 216 -1.76 0.97 -12.77
N ILE A 217 -1.63 0.71 -11.49
CA ILE A 217 -1.10 -0.55 -10.97
C ILE A 217 -2.13 -1.13 -10.02
N ASP A 218 -2.63 -2.31 -10.33
CA ASP A 218 -3.46 -3.12 -9.44
C ASP A 218 -3.29 -4.60 -9.78
N SER A 219 -3.85 -5.50 -8.97
CA SER A 219 -3.74 -6.94 -9.17
C SER A 219 -4.30 -7.39 -10.53
N LYS A 220 -5.39 -6.80 -11.00
CA LYS A 220 -5.99 -7.16 -12.30
C LYS A 220 -5.10 -6.76 -13.48
N VAL A 221 -4.47 -5.58 -13.40
CA VAL A 221 -3.53 -5.11 -14.43
C VAL A 221 -2.29 -5.98 -14.46
N LEU A 222 -1.78 -6.39 -13.28
CA LEU A 222 -0.64 -7.29 -13.19
C LEU A 222 -0.97 -8.67 -13.74
N ASP A 223 -2.10 -9.27 -13.36
CA ASP A 223 -2.57 -10.56 -13.87
C ASP A 223 -2.71 -10.54 -15.41
N MET A 224 -3.23 -9.45 -15.99
CA MET A 224 -3.34 -9.29 -17.43
C MET A 224 -1.98 -9.13 -18.13
N ALA A 225 -1.04 -8.44 -17.51
CA ALA A 225 0.32 -8.28 -18.04
C ALA A 225 1.04 -9.62 -18.04
N GLU A 226 0.98 -10.39 -16.96
CA GLU A 226 1.56 -11.72 -16.87
C GLU A 226 0.96 -12.68 -17.91
N ALA A 227 -0.36 -12.69 -18.08
CA ALA A 227 -1.03 -13.50 -19.09
C ALA A 227 -0.62 -13.12 -20.53
N SER A 228 -0.36 -11.84 -20.80
CA SER A 228 0.09 -11.37 -22.11
C SER A 228 1.56 -11.75 -22.40
N GLU A 229 2.42 -11.73 -21.39
CA GLU A 229 3.80 -12.18 -21.50
C GLU A 229 3.90 -13.70 -21.72
N GLU A 230 3.06 -14.48 -21.01
CA GLU A 230 2.97 -15.94 -21.22
C GLU A 230 2.50 -16.27 -22.64
N ALA A 231 1.50 -15.54 -23.16
CA ALA A 231 1.03 -15.75 -24.53
C ALA A 231 2.10 -15.40 -25.58
N ALA A 232 2.83 -14.31 -25.38
CA ALA A 232 3.91 -13.91 -26.27
C ALA A 232 5.12 -14.87 -26.22
N ALA A 233 5.40 -15.50 -25.10
CA ALA A 233 6.44 -16.51 -24.97
C ALA A 233 6.08 -17.80 -25.71
N VAL A 234 4.82 -18.22 -25.71
CA VAL A 234 4.34 -19.39 -26.44
C VAL A 234 4.40 -19.20 -27.97
N GLU A 235 4.08 -17.99 -28.45
CA GLU A 235 4.20 -17.66 -29.91
C GLU A 235 5.65 -17.59 -30.40
N GLN A 236 6.64 -17.44 -29.55
CA GLN A 236 8.06 -17.43 -29.93
C GLN A 236 8.69 -18.83 -29.92
N GLU A 237 8.02 -19.84 -29.36
CA GLU A 237 8.49 -21.23 -29.33
C GLU A 237 7.86 -22.11 -30.44
N GLU A 238 6.91 -21.59 -31.21
CA GLU A 238 6.37 -22.22 -32.43
C GLU A 238 7.08 -21.68 -33.70
#